data_e4da903911e21334d39315be380af5fd
#
_entry.id   e4da903911e21334d39315be380af5fd
#
_cell.length_a   1.000
_cell.length_b   1.000
_cell.length_c   1.000
_cell.angle_alpha   90.00
_cell.angle_beta   90.00
_cell.angle_gamma   90.00
#
_symmetry.space_group_name_H-M   'P 1'
#
loop_
_entity.id
_entity.type
_entity.pdbx_description
1 polymer ?
#
loop_
_entity_poly.entity_id
_entity_poly.type
_entity_poly.pdbx_seq_one_letter_code
_entity_poly.pdbx_strand_id
1 'polypeptide(L)'
;MSNIGLDKSTMLDGYVRQYFGKYLADDNINEIAYNGGNLIWVEDTNGNWTSFESELNFKTAQAFANASAAFKNDKLDRQKPILSCILSTGERVQIVVPNATKEDHISITIRKPSKVHYTIDDYIKNGSLDQKMANELKAAIESGKNIIICGETGSGKTTFMKTLIDFIPLDERIITIEDVEEIKFWDHKNFVQLFYPSEAKSDSPVNATTLLKSCLRMKPSRILLAEVRGGETYDFLNVISSGHNGSMTSCHAGSVKSAIDRLVMMSMQNAQAQVLGKDMLLDIVLNTIDYIIVFKRHNKKRQIMEYLANGEYFVRNIENDTFRKESLRNK
;
A
#
# COMPACT_ATOMS: atom_id res chain seq x y z
N MET A 1 -29.73 29.87 -20.54
CA MET A 1 -30.22 28.74 -19.72
C MET A 1 -28.97 28.03 -19.18
N SER A 2 -28.59 28.36 -17.96
CA SER A 2 -27.43 27.79 -17.28
C SER A 2 -27.76 26.35 -16.87
N ASN A 3 -27.05 25.38 -17.43
CA ASN A 3 -27.04 23.99 -16.93
C ASN A 3 -26.59 24.05 -15.47
N ILE A 4 -27.51 23.89 -14.54
CA ILE A 4 -27.21 23.51 -13.16
C ILE A 4 -26.71 22.09 -13.23
N GLY A 5 -25.40 21.91 -13.44
CA GLY A 5 -24.74 20.65 -13.18
C GLY A 5 -24.91 20.37 -11.71
N LEU A 6 -25.82 19.48 -11.35
CA LEU A 6 -25.86 18.88 -10.01
C LEU A 6 -24.44 18.42 -9.72
N ASP A 7 -23.85 19.01 -8.69
CA ASP A 7 -22.50 18.62 -8.25
C ASP A 7 -22.53 17.14 -7.88
N LYS A 8 -21.87 16.32 -8.69
CA LYS A 8 -21.86 14.86 -8.55
C LYS A 8 -21.30 14.41 -7.19
N SER A 9 -20.49 15.25 -6.56
CA SER A 9 -19.96 15.03 -5.21
C SER A 9 -21.07 15.09 -4.17
N THR A 10 -21.97 16.06 -4.27
CA THR A 10 -23.04 16.31 -3.29
C THR A 10 -23.98 15.11 -3.14
N MET A 11 -24.28 14.41 -4.25
CA MET A 11 -25.16 13.24 -4.23
C MET A 11 -24.50 12.04 -3.56
N LEU A 12 -23.24 11.75 -3.92
CA LEU A 12 -22.45 10.69 -3.31
C LEU A 12 -22.23 10.94 -1.82
N ASP A 13 -21.84 12.18 -1.46
CA ASP A 13 -21.62 12.58 -0.06
C ASP A 13 -22.89 12.46 0.79
N GLY A 14 -24.07 12.67 0.18
CA GLY A 14 -25.36 12.42 0.81
C GLY A 14 -25.54 10.96 1.22
N TYR A 15 -25.29 10.02 0.30
CA TYR A 15 -25.35 8.58 0.61
C TYR A 15 -24.29 8.14 1.61
N VAL A 16 -23.05 8.63 1.46
CA VAL A 16 -21.96 8.36 2.40
C VAL A 16 -22.35 8.78 3.81
N ARG A 17 -22.84 10.00 3.98
CA ARG A 17 -23.27 10.52 5.30
C ARG A 17 -24.41 9.73 5.89
N GLN A 18 -25.41 9.38 5.09
CA GLN A 18 -26.61 8.69 5.53
C GLN A 18 -26.34 7.27 6.02
N TYR A 19 -25.59 6.48 5.25
CA TYR A 19 -25.41 5.05 5.52
C TYR A 19 -24.10 4.69 6.22
N PHE A 20 -23.05 5.42 5.98
CA PHE A 20 -21.70 5.11 6.45
C PHE A 20 -21.11 6.14 7.41
N GLY A 21 -21.69 7.34 7.49
CA GLY A 21 -21.12 8.49 8.20
C GLY A 21 -20.73 8.22 9.66
N LYS A 22 -21.59 7.52 10.41
CA LYS A 22 -21.30 7.18 11.82
C LYS A 22 -20.10 6.26 11.97
N TYR A 23 -19.87 5.35 11.03
CA TYR A 23 -18.72 4.43 11.04
C TYR A 23 -17.45 5.11 10.53
N LEU A 24 -17.58 6.00 9.56
CA LEU A 24 -16.46 6.78 9.05
C LEU A 24 -15.93 7.79 10.08
N ALA A 25 -16.81 8.30 10.95
CA ALA A 25 -16.44 9.20 12.05
C ALA A 25 -15.76 8.50 13.25
N ASP A 26 -15.91 7.18 13.39
CA ASP A 26 -15.30 6.42 14.49
C ASP A 26 -13.86 6.02 14.13
N ASP A 27 -12.87 6.61 14.79
CA ASP A 27 -11.45 6.35 14.54
C ASP A 27 -11.01 4.92 14.94
N ASN A 28 -11.85 4.16 15.66
CA ASN A 28 -11.59 2.75 15.96
C ASN A 28 -11.98 1.81 14.82
N ILE A 29 -12.64 2.29 13.78
CA ILE A 29 -13.05 1.49 12.61
C ILE A 29 -12.07 1.69 11.47
N ASN A 30 -11.56 0.59 10.91
CA ASN A 30 -10.67 0.58 9.76
C ASN A 30 -11.41 0.29 8.45
N GLU A 31 -12.38 -0.62 8.48
CA GLU A 31 -13.06 -1.09 7.29
C GLU A 31 -14.56 -1.25 7.51
N ILE A 32 -15.36 -0.95 6.51
CA ILE A 32 -16.82 -1.08 6.52
C ILE A 32 -17.19 -1.94 5.31
N ALA A 33 -18.00 -2.98 5.53
CA ALA A 33 -18.45 -3.87 4.47
C ALA A 33 -19.99 -4.02 4.49
N TYR A 34 -20.60 -3.88 3.32
CA TYR A 34 -21.97 -4.27 3.05
C TYR A 34 -21.95 -5.45 2.08
N ASN A 35 -22.52 -6.57 2.50
CA ASN A 35 -22.51 -7.83 1.74
C ASN A 35 -23.88 -8.20 1.18
N GLY A 36 -24.78 -7.22 1.06
CA GLY A 36 -26.19 -7.44 0.76
C GLY A 36 -27.05 -7.65 2.03
N GLY A 37 -28.37 -7.62 1.86
CA GLY A 37 -29.32 -7.72 2.99
C GLY A 37 -29.48 -6.38 3.73
N ASN A 38 -29.55 -6.45 5.06
CA ASN A 38 -29.78 -5.31 5.94
C ASN A 38 -28.69 -5.12 7.00
N LEU A 39 -27.49 -5.72 6.79
CA LEU A 39 -26.38 -5.63 7.74
C LEU A 39 -25.20 -4.89 7.14
N ILE A 40 -24.62 -3.99 7.93
CA ILE A 40 -23.30 -3.42 7.71
C ILE A 40 -22.35 -4.08 8.70
N TRP A 41 -21.21 -4.54 8.20
CA TRP A 41 -20.11 -5.08 8.98
C TRP A 41 -19.00 -4.04 9.11
N VAL A 42 -18.38 -3.96 10.27
CA VAL A 42 -17.24 -3.09 10.50
C VAL A 42 -16.09 -3.86 11.13
N GLU A 43 -14.88 -3.58 10.67
CA GLU A 43 -13.65 -4.08 11.27
C GLU A 43 -13.03 -3.01 12.15
N ASP A 44 -12.75 -3.35 13.40
CA ASP A 44 -12.05 -2.45 14.32
C ASP A 44 -10.52 -2.43 14.06
N THR A 45 -9.81 -1.55 14.76
CA THR A 45 -8.35 -1.43 14.68
C THR A 45 -7.60 -2.68 15.17
N ASN A 46 -8.27 -3.60 15.88
CA ASN A 46 -7.74 -4.87 16.34
C ASN A 46 -8.00 -6.01 15.35
N GLY A 47 -8.82 -5.77 14.31
CA GLY A 47 -9.19 -6.73 13.29
C GLY A 47 -10.38 -7.61 13.69
N ASN A 48 -11.24 -7.15 14.62
CA ASN A 48 -12.47 -7.85 14.98
C ASN A 48 -13.64 -7.30 14.16
N TRP A 49 -14.47 -8.20 13.62
CA TRP A 49 -15.64 -7.85 12.85
C TRP A 49 -16.91 -7.85 13.71
N THR A 50 -17.70 -6.79 13.60
CA THR A 50 -19.01 -6.64 14.26
C THR A 50 -20.04 -6.19 13.22
N SER A 51 -21.28 -6.69 13.32
CA SER A 51 -22.37 -6.31 12.43
C SER A 51 -23.39 -5.40 13.10
N PHE A 52 -24.01 -4.54 12.31
CA PHE A 52 -25.04 -3.61 12.73
C PHE A 52 -26.19 -3.65 11.71
N GLU A 53 -27.42 -3.55 12.19
CA GLU A 53 -28.58 -3.35 11.33
C GLU A 53 -28.50 -2.01 10.61
N SER A 54 -28.93 -1.99 9.35
CA SER A 54 -28.91 -0.83 8.48
C SER A 54 -30.14 -0.76 7.61
N GLU A 55 -30.56 0.43 7.27
CA GLU A 55 -31.60 0.69 6.26
C GLU A 55 -31.09 0.52 4.82
N LEU A 56 -29.79 0.25 4.66
CA LEU A 56 -29.21 -0.04 3.35
C LEU A 56 -29.81 -1.36 2.80
N ASN A 57 -30.32 -1.29 1.60
CA ASN A 57 -30.90 -2.41 0.88
C ASN A 57 -30.41 -2.41 -0.57
N PHE A 58 -30.80 -3.40 -1.37
CA PHE A 58 -30.33 -3.50 -2.76
C PHE A 58 -30.55 -2.22 -3.56
N LYS A 59 -31.74 -1.61 -3.48
CA LYS A 59 -32.10 -0.39 -4.24
C LYS A 59 -31.21 0.81 -3.84
N THR A 60 -31.01 1.00 -2.55
CA THR A 60 -30.17 2.12 -2.03
C THR A 60 -28.69 1.86 -2.25
N ALA A 61 -28.23 0.60 -2.15
CA ALA A 61 -26.87 0.20 -2.50
C ALA A 61 -26.59 0.40 -3.99
N GLN A 62 -27.57 0.09 -4.87
CA GLN A 62 -27.43 0.37 -6.31
C GLN A 62 -27.36 1.88 -6.60
N ALA A 63 -28.14 2.69 -5.88
CA ALA A 63 -28.09 4.14 -6.01
C ALA A 63 -26.73 4.71 -5.58
N PHE A 64 -26.19 4.23 -4.46
CA PHE A 64 -24.82 4.55 -4.01
C PHE A 64 -23.78 4.13 -5.05
N ALA A 65 -23.87 2.93 -5.60
CA ALA A 65 -22.97 2.41 -6.61
C ALA A 65 -22.98 3.28 -7.89
N ASN A 66 -24.18 3.66 -8.35
CA ASN A 66 -24.34 4.55 -9.51
C ASN A 66 -23.78 5.96 -9.24
N ALA A 67 -24.01 6.51 -8.03
CA ALA A 67 -23.45 7.79 -7.63
C ALA A 67 -21.90 7.77 -7.59
N SER A 68 -21.33 6.66 -7.09
CA SER A 68 -19.88 6.43 -7.06
C SER A 68 -19.27 6.35 -8.46
N ALA A 69 -19.95 5.64 -9.39
CA ALA A 69 -19.52 5.56 -10.79
C ALA A 69 -19.60 6.93 -11.48
N ALA A 70 -20.67 7.67 -11.25
CA ALA A 70 -20.82 9.02 -11.79
C ALA A 70 -19.77 10.01 -11.24
N PHE A 71 -19.44 9.90 -9.95
CA PHE A 71 -18.40 10.69 -9.30
C PHE A 71 -17.02 10.43 -9.91
N LYS A 72 -16.65 9.14 -10.09
CA LYS A 72 -15.40 8.74 -10.75
C LYS A 72 -15.40 9.03 -12.26
N ASN A 73 -16.54 9.40 -12.84
CA ASN A 73 -16.74 9.51 -14.28
C ASN A 73 -16.45 8.17 -15.03
N ASP A 74 -16.89 7.07 -14.42
CA ASP A 74 -16.70 5.70 -14.89
C ASP A 74 -18.07 5.00 -15.08
N LYS A 75 -18.06 3.81 -15.69
CA LYS A 75 -19.24 2.97 -15.88
C LYS A 75 -19.26 1.84 -14.86
N LEU A 76 -20.45 1.54 -14.37
CA LEU A 76 -20.72 0.38 -13.52
C LEU A 76 -22.03 -0.27 -14.02
N ASP A 77 -21.89 -1.38 -14.70
CA ASP A 77 -23.00 -2.13 -15.29
C ASP A 77 -22.66 -3.64 -15.37
N ARG A 78 -23.52 -4.43 -16.02
CA ARG A 78 -23.30 -5.87 -16.18
C ARG A 78 -22.04 -6.23 -16.98
N GLN A 79 -21.55 -5.36 -17.85
CA GLN A 79 -20.32 -5.60 -18.62
C GLN A 79 -19.07 -5.17 -17.84
N LYS A 80 -19.22 -4.17 -16.97
CA LYS A 80 -18.18 -3.69 -16.05
C LYS A 80 -18.73 -3.69 -14.61
N PRO A 81 -18.85 -4.86 -13.98
CA PRO A 81 -19.55 -5.02 -12.71
C PRO A 81 -18.71 -4.65 -11.47
N ILE A 82 -17.49 -4.17 -11.65
CA ILE A 82 -16.55 -3.84 -10.58
C ILE A 82 -16.13 -2.37 -10.71
N LEU A 83 -16.23 -1.66 -9.59
CA LEU A 83 -15.79 -0.26 -9.49
C LEU A 83 -14.91 -0.07 -8.25
N SER A 84 -13.73 0.50 -8.46
CA SER A 84 -12.89 1.03 -7.40
C SER A 84 -12.89 2.56 -7.47
N CYS A 85 -13.17 3.25 -6.39
CA CYS A 85 -13.09 4.71 -6.34
C CYS A 85 -12.58 5.20 -4.99
N ILE A 86 -12.25 6.49 -4.91
CA ILE A 86 -11.86 7.17 -3.68
C ILE A 86 -12.91 8.23 -3.40
N LEU A 87 -13.45 8.27 -2.18
CA LEU A 87 -14.38 9.32 -1.77
C LEU A 87 -13.67 10.67 -1.65
N SER A 88 -14.45 11.74 -1.64
CA SER A 88 -13.95 13.12 -1.44
C SER A 88 -13.15 13.28 -0.13
N THR A 89 -13.41 12.44 0.85
CA THR A 89 -12.77 12.39 2.17
C THR A 89 -11.57 11.43 2.24
N GLY A 90 -11.26 10.74 1.14
CA GLY A 90 -10.04 9.92 0.99
C GLY A 90 -10.22 8.42 1.24
N GLU A 91 -11.42 7.94 1.61
CA GLU A 91 -11.68 6.50 1.80
C GLU A 91 -11.69 5.78 0.44
N ARG A 92 -11.13 4.58 0.42
CA ARG A 92 -11.19 3.68 -0.73
C ARG A 92 -12.52 2.93 -0.73
N VAL A 93 -13.19 2.91 -1.85
CA VAL A 93 -14.44 2.16 -2.03
C VAL A 93 -14.27 1.14 -3.14
N GLN A 94 -14.59 -0.11 -2.84
CA GLN A 94 -14.71 -1.20 -3.80
C GLN A 94 -16.17 -1.61 -3.88
N ILE A 95 -16.74 -1.59 -5.08
CA ILE A 95 -18.13 -1.97 -5.35
C ILE A 95 -18.15 -3.11 -6.35
N VAL A 96 -18.96 -4.11 -6.08
CA VAL A 96 -19.23 -5.23 -7.01
C VAL A 96 -20.74 -5.40 -7.13
N VAL A 97 -21.24 -5.33 -8.36
CA VAL A 97 -22.69 -5.42 -8.68
C VAL A 97 -23.03 -6.73 -9.38
N PRO A 98 -24.34 -7.05 -9.56
CA PRO A 98 -24.80 -8.24 -10.29
C PRO A 98 -24.10 -8.44 -11.64
N ASN A 99 -23.88 -9.68 -11.98
CA ASN A 99 -23.03 -10.33 -12.95
C ASN A 99 -21.66 -10.78 -12.38
N ALA A 100 -21.14 -10.13 -11.33
CA ALA A 100 -20.02 -10.62 -10.52
C ALA A 100 -20.43 -10.96 -9.08
N THR A 101 -21.69 -10.66 -8.72
CA THR A 101 -22.38 -11.12 -7.49
C THR A 101 -23.70 -11.80 -7.87
N LYS A 102 -24.48 -12.24 -6.85
CA LYS A 102 -25.86 -12.70 -7.06
C LYS A 102 -26.73 -11.55 -7.57
N GLU A 103 -27.81 -11.86 -8.31
CA GLU A 103 -28.69 -10.87 -8.96
C GLU A 103 -29.29 -9.81 -8.01
N ASP A 104 -29.49 -10.15 -6.76
CA ASP A 104 -30.08 -9.30 -5.72
C ASP A 104 -29.04 -8.81 -4.69
N HIS A 105 -27.75 -8.94 -4.98
CA HIS A 105 -26.67 -8.58 -4.07
C HIS A 105 -25.73 -7.54 -4.67
N ILE A 106 -25.34 -6.59 -3.84
CA ILE A 106 -24.24 -5.65 -4.11
C ILE A 106 -23.27 -5.76 -2.95
N SER A 107 -21.99 -5.89 -3.25
CA SER A 107 -20.93 -5.80 -2.26
C SER A 107 -20.34 -4.39 -2.30
N ILE A 108 -20.22 -3.77 -1.13
CA ILE A 108 -19.55 -2.47 -0.95
C ILE A 108 -18.56 -2.63 0.18
N THR A 109 -17.29 -2.33 -0.09
CA THR A 109 -16.24 -2.30 0.93
C THR A 109 -15.65 -0.90 0.95
N ILE A 110 -15.62 -0.27 2.13
CA ILE A 110 -15.04 1.07 2.33
C ILE A 110 -13.90 0.94 3.33
N ARG A 111 -12.68 1.24 2.89
CA ARG A 111 -11.49 1.22 3.73
C ARG A 111 -11.05 2.63 4.06
N LYS A 112 -10.89 2.92 5.36
CA LYS A 112 -10.44 4.20 5.85
C LYS A 112 -8.92 4.35 5.71
N PRO A 113 -8.42 5.50 5.27
CA PRO A 113 -6.99 5.78 5.36
C PRO A 113 -6.59 5.93 6.82
N SER A 114 -5.46 5.32 7.21
CA SER A 114 -4.93 5.52 8.55
C SER A 114 -4.52 6.99 8.76
N LYS A 115 -5.12 7.63 9.76
CA LYS A 115 -4.80 9.00 10.19
C LYS A 115 -3.71 9.04 11.26
N VAL A 116 -3.31 7.89 11.79
CA VAL A 116 -2.37 7.81 12.90
C VAL A 116 -0.94 7.93 12.37
N HIS A 117 -0.20 8.87 12.92
CA HIS A 117 1.23 8.98 12.72
C HIS A 117 1.93 8.12 13.79
N TYR A 118 2.44 6.97 13.39
CA TYR A 118 3.25 6.13 14.25
C TYR A 118 4.71 6.54 14.14
N THR A 119 5.32 6.80 15.29
CA THR A 119 6.75 7.09 15.41
C THR A 119 7.54 5.78 15.60
N ILE A 120 8.87 5.83 15.40
CA ILE A 120 9.72 4.67 15.66
C ILE A 120 9.67 4.25 17.15
N ASP A 121 9.48 5.20 18.06
CA ASP A 121 9.34 4.94 19.49
C ASP A 121 8.07 4.13 19.80
N ASP A 122 6.99 4.32 19.04
CA ASP A 122 5.78 3.52 19.19
C ASP A 122 6.04 2.06 18.81
N TYR A 123 6.86 1.82 17.78
CA TYR A 123 7.28 0.48 17.38
C TYR A 123 8.22 -0.17 18.40
N ILE A 124 9.08 0.60 19.06
CA ILE A 124 9.93 0.10 20.15
C ILE A 124 9.07 -0.24 21.36
N LYS A 125 8.19 0.67 21.80
CA LYS A 125 7.32 0.47 22.97
C LYS A 125 6.40 -0.73 22.84
N ASN A 126 5.90 -1.00 21.62
CA ASN A 126 5.02 -2.16 21.39
C ASN A 126 5.78 -3.48 21.13
N GLY A 127 7.13 -3.43 21.10
CA GLY A 127 8.01 -4.58 20.87
C GLY A 127 8.05 -5.09 19.42
N SER A 128 7.74 -4.22 18.45
CA SER A 128 7.87 -4.55 17.02
C SER A 128 9.32 -4.67 16.59
N LEU A 129 10.19 -3.83 17.16
CA LEU A 129 11.64 -3.81 16.98
C LEU A 129 12.32 -3.30 18.28
N ASP A 130 13.61 -3.53 18.41
CA ASP A 130 14.42 -3.02 19.51
C ASP A 130 15.11 -1.69 19.18
N GLN A 131 15.69 -1.05 20.20
CA GLN A 131 16.40 0.24 20.05
C GLN A 131 17.61 0.12 19.10
N LYS A 132 18.30 -1.03 19.10
CA LYS A 132 19.48 -1.25 18.23
C LYS A 132 19.05 -1.24 16.77
N MET A 133 17.99 -1.97 16.43
CA MET A 133 17.46 -2.02 15.07
C MET A 133 16.89 -0.66 14.64
N ALA A 134 16.22 0.06 15.56
CA ALA A 134 15.75 1.41 15.27
C ALA A 134 16.89 2.35 14.87
N ASN A 135 17.99 2.33 15.62
CA ASN A 135 19.18 3.15 15.33
C ASN A 135 19.85 2.72 14.01
N GLU A 136 19.90 1.43 13.74
CA GLU A 136 20.44 0.88 12.48
C GLU A 136 19.61 1.34 11.27
N LEU A 137 18.28 1.24 11.36
CA LEU A 137 17.39 1.70 10.29
C LEU A 137 17.45 3.21 10.07
N LYS A 138 17.52 3.99 11.14
CA LYS A 138 17.72 5.43 11.05
C LYS A 138 19.00 5.74 10.28
N ALA A 139 20.14 5.18 10.69
CA ALA A 139 21.43 5.38 10.03
C ALA A 139 21.39 4.90 8.55
N ALA A 140 20.71 3.80 8.26
CA ALA A 140 20.54 3.29 6.90
C ALA A 140 19.79 4.29 6.01
N ILE A 141 18.70 4.87 6.51
CA ILE A 141 17.90 5.85 5.77
C ILE A 141 18.68 7.14 5.56
N GLU A 142 19.29 7.68 6.61
CA GLU A 142 20.11 8.89 6.54
C GLU A 142 21.27 8.73 5.53
N SER A 143 21.88 7.52 5.46
CA SER A 143 22.95 7.20 4.51
C SER A 143 22.50 6.80 3.11
N GLY A 144 21.20 6.83 2.82
CA GLY A 144 20.69 6.56 1.49
C GLY A 144 20.65 5.07 1.10
N LYS A 145 20.34 4.18 2.05
CA LYS A 145 20.16 2.76 1.78
C LYS A 145 18.81 2.44 1.17
N ASN A 146 18.78 1.53 0.18
CA ASN A 146 17.57 1.06 -0.47
C ASN A 146 16.86 -0.01 0.37
N ILE A 147 15.58 0.22 0.69
CA ILE A 147 14.84 -0.60 1.65
C ILE A 147 13.57 -1.17 1.02
N ILE A 148 13.33 -2.47 1.18
CA ILE A 148 12.07 -3.12 0.85
C ILE A 148 11.39 -3.63 2.12
N ILE A 149 10.12 -3.25 2.30
CA ILE A 149 9.31 -3.66 3.44
C ILE A 149 8.33 -4.73 2.99
N CYS A 150 8.43 -5.93 3.55
CA CYS A 150 7.64 -7.08 3.18
C CYS A 150 6.67 -7.51 4.28
N GLY A 151 5.65 -8.25 3.90
CA GLY A 151 4.68 -8.83 4.81
C GLY A 151 3.34 -9.12 4.15
N GLU A 152 2.45 -9.78 4.86
CA GLU A 152 1.10 -10.07 4.41
C GLU A 152 0.22 -8.83 4.35
N THR A 153 -0.98 -8.96 3.75
CA THR A 153 -1.99 -7.88 3.79
C THR A 153 -2.35 -7.56 5.24
N GLY A 154 -2.44 -6.26 5.55
CA GLY A 154 -2.75 -5.80 6.92
C GLY A 154 -1.61 -5.96 7.94
N SER A 155 -0.41 -6.41 7.54
CA SER A 155 0.75 -6.53 8.44
C SER A 155 1.32 -5.19 8.89
N GLY A 156 0.99 -4.07 8.22
CA GLY A 156 1.45 -2.73 8.58
C GLY A 156 2.64 -2.22 7.76
N LYS A 157 2.97 -2.85 6.62
CA LYS A 157 4.09 -2.44 5.72
C LYS A 157 4.11 -0.95 5.40
N THR A 158 3.02 -0.46 4.80
CA THR A 158 2.91 0.96 4.41
C THR A 158 2.94 1.88 5.63
N THR A 159 2.35 1.46 6.75
CA THR A 159 2.39 2.24 8.00
C THR A 159 3.82 2.35 8.53
N PHE A 160 4.59 1.25 8.48
CA PHE A 160 5.99 1.28 8.89
C PHE A 160 6.86 2.07 7.91
N MET A 161 6.62 1.95 6.60
CA MET A 161 7.32 2.78 5.60
C MET A 161 7.12 4.27 5.88
N LYS A 162 5.89 4.68 6.24
CA LYS A 162 5.59 6.08 6.62
C LYS A 162 6.41 6.54 7.83
N THR A 163 6.57 5.69 8.85
CA THR A 163 7.43 5.99 10.01
C THR A 163 8.90 6.17 9.62
N LEU A 164 9.38 5.38 8.65
CA LEU A 164 10.75 5.49 8.18
C LEU A 164 11.03 6.78 7.37
N ILE A 165 10.00 7.35 6.74
CA ILE A 165 10.11 8.63 6.01
C ILE A 165 10.60 9.76 6.92
N ASP A 166 10.25 9.75 8.20
CA ASP A 166 10.63 10.77 9.17
C ASP A 166 12.17 10.87 9.35
N PHE A 167 12.93 9.86 8.93
CA PHE A 167 14.39 9.85 8.98
C PHE A 167 15.05 10.28 7.69
N ILE A 168 14.31 10.58 6.64
CA ILE A 168 14.87 11.14 5.40
C ILE A 168 15.28 12.59 5.70
N PRO A 169 16.48 13.04 5.29
CA PRO A 169 16.88 14.44 5.47
C PRO A 169 15.89 15.43 4.86
N LEU A 170 15.53 16.49 5.60
CA LEU A 170 14.45 17.43 5.21
C LEU A 170 14.79 18.30 3.99
N ASP A 171 16.05 18.39 3.60
CA ASP A 171 16.52 19.09 2.40
C ASP A 171 16.43 18.22 1.13
N GLU A 172 16.15 16.93 1.27
CA GLU A 172 16.00 16.02 0.15
C GLU A 172 14.64 16.15 -0.54
N ARG A 173 14.65 15.98 -1.88
CA ARG A 173 13.43 15.97 -2.69
C ARG A 173 12.87 14.56 -2.78
N ILE A 174 11.65 14.35 -2.31
CA ILE A 174 10.98 13.05 -2.31
C ILE A 174 9.90 13.02 -3.41
N ILE A 175 9.89 11.94 -4.18
CA ILE A 175 8.77 11.65 -5.10
C ILE A 175 8.14 10.33 -4.69
N THR A 176 6.82 10.34 -4.45
CA THR A 176 6.06 9.10 -4.23
C THR A 176 5.34 8.68 -5.50
N ILE A 177 5.14 7.37 -5.64
CA ILE A 177 4.32 6.76 -6.68
C ILE A 177 3.35 5.80 -6.00
N GLU A 178 2.07 6.07 -6.11
CA GLU A 178 1.01 5.40 -5.37
C GLU A 178 -0.20 5.10 -6.26
N ASP A 179 -0.91 4.02 -6.01
CA ASP A 179 -2.22 3.77 -6.61
C ASP A 179 -3.34 4.50 -5.85
N VAL A 180 -3.09 4.79 -4.57
CA VAL A 180 -3.97 5.62 -3.72
C VAL A 180 -3.11 6.37 -2.73
N GLU A 181 -3.48 7.59 -2.39
CA GLU A 181 -2.80 8.42 -1.41
C GLU A 181 -2.80 7.77 -0.02
N GLU A 182 -1.68 7.14 0.32
CA GLU A 182 -1.44 6.58 1.65
C GLU A 182 -0.29 7.26 2.38
N ILE A 183 0.74 7.68 1.63
CA ILE A 183 1.91 8.32 2.19
C ILE A 183 1.56 9.76 2.56
N LYS A 184 1.85 10.14 3.80
CA LYS A 184 1.70 11.50 4.30
C LYS A 184 3.03 12.00 4.79
N PHE A 185 3.32 13.26 4.48
CA PHE A 185 4.51 13.96 4.93
C PHE A 185 4.12 14.92 6.06
N TRP A 186 4.86 14.86 7.16
CA TRP A 186 4.60 15.72 8.32
C TRP A 186 5.53 16.94 8.30
N ASP A 187 6.82 16.73 8.12
CA ASP A 187 7.84 17.75 8.18
C ASP A 187 8.45 18.10 6.82
N HIS A 188 8.49 17.15 5.88
CA HIS A 188 9.00 17.36 4.53
C HIS A 188 8.13 18.31 3.74
N LYS A 189 8.76 19.29 3.07
CA LYS A 189 8.07 20.28 2.22
C LYS A 189 8.40 20.12 0.74
N ASN A 190 9.56 19.52 0.41
CA ASN A 190 9.99 19.30 -0.97
C ASN A 190 9.62 17.89 -1.44
N PHE A 191 8.33 17.66 -1.68
CA PHE A 191 7.86 16.39 -2.19
C PHE A 191 6.86 16.54 -3.33
N VAL A 192 6.71 15.48 -4.11
CA VAL A 192 5.67 15.33 -5.14
C VAL A 192 5.05 13.96 -5.01
N GLN A 193 3.73 13.88 -4.98
CA GLN A 193 2.98 12.62 -4.99
C GLN A 193 2.41 12.39 -6.38
N LEU A 194 2.76 11.26 -6.98
CA LEU A 194 2.30 10.82 -8.28
C LEU A 194 1.34 9.64 -8.10
N PHE A 195 0.22 9.68 -8.81
CA PHE A 195 -0.82 8.67 -8.69
C PHE A 195 -1.10 7.99 -10.01
N TYR A 196 -1.40 6.68 -9.97
CA TYR A 196 -1.88 5.91 -11.10
C TYR A 196 -3.14 5.12 -10.70
N PRO A 197 -4.06 4.86 -11.64
CA PRO A 197 -5.25 4.06 -11.35
C PRO A 197 -4.88 2.64 -10.88
N SER A 198 -5.50 2.15 -9.79
CA SER A 198 -5.22 0.80 -9.24
C SER A 198 -5.43 -0.32 -10.26
N GLU A 199 -6.35 -0.12 -11.22
CA GLU A 199 -6.64 -1.03 -12.33
C GLU A 199 -5.78 -0.76 -13.58
N ALA A 200 -4.78 0.13 -13.51
CA ALA A 200 -3.92 0.43 -14.64
C ALA A 200 -3.17 -0.81 -15.12
N LYS A 201 -3.28 -1.10 -16.41
CA LYS A 201 -2.55 -2.17 -17.08
C LYS A 201 -1.19 -1.64 -17.58
N SER A 202 -0.34 -2.54 -18.04
CA SER A 202 0.97 -2.19 -18.59
C SER A 202 0.90 -1.26 -19.81
N ASP A 203 -0.20 -1.29 -20.55
CA ASP A 203 -0.47 -0.44 -21.72
C ASP A 203 -1.22 0.86 -21.37
N SER A 204 -1.63 1.03 -20.12
CA SER A 204 -2.28 2.28 -19.67
C SER A 204 -1.30 3.45 -19.79
N PRO A 205 -1.76 4.65 -20.22
CA PRO A 205 -0.89 5.82 -20.41
C PRO A 205 -0.27 6.30 -19.09
N VAL A 206 -0.96 6.06 -17.95
CA VAL A 206 -0.47 6.35 -16.62
C VAL A 206 -0.48 5.05 -15.82
N ASN A 207 0.69 4.55 -15.48
CA ASN A 207 0.94 3.38 -14.65
C ASN A 207 2.25 3.56 -13.89
N ALA A 208 2.59 2.65 -12.98
CA ALA A 208 3.80 2.75 -12.16
C ALA A 208 5.09 2.87 -13.00
N THR A 209 5.21 2.09 -14.09
CA THR A 209 6.37 2.14 -15.00
C THR A 209 6.52 3.51 -15.67
N THR A 210 5.43 4.11 -16.19
CA THR A 210 5.52 5.42 -16.86
C THR A 210 5.86 6.53 -15.87
N LEU A 211 5.37 6.44 -14.61
CA LEU A 211 5.69 7.38 -13.56
C LEU A 211 7.13 7.24 -13.08
N LEU A 212 7.65 6.01 -12.91
CA LEU A 212 9.07 5.76 -12.60
C LEU A 212 9.98 6.39 -13.64
N LYS A 213 9.69 6.19 -14.94
CA LYS A 213 10.45 6.82 -16.03
C LYS A 213 10.36 8.35 -16.00
N SER A 214 9.22 8.91 -15.59
CA SER A 214 9.04 10.35 -15.42
C SER A 214 9.91 10.91 -14.30
N CYS A 215 10.06 10.17 -13.19
CA CYS A 215 10.90 10.57 -12.05
C CYS A 215 12.34 10.88 -12.45
N LEU A 216 12.91 10.17 -13.43
CA LEU A 216 14.27 10.42 -13.92
C LEU A 216 14.49 11.84 -14.47
N ARG A 217 13.39 12.54 -14.84
CA ARG A 217 13.44 13.93 -15.33
C ARG A 217 13.03 14.95 -14.27
N MET A 218 12.64 14.49 -13.06
CA MET A 218 12.13 15.34 -12.00
C MET A 218 13.17 15.62 -10.92
N LYS A 219 14.39 15.08 -11.04
CA LYS A 219 15.51 15.25 -10.10
C LYS A 219 15.13 14.87 -8.65
N PRO A 220 14.63 13.65 -8.38
CA PRO A 220 14.38 13.19 -7.02
C PRO A 220 15.70 12.89 -6.31
N SER A 221 15.76 13.17 -4.99
CA SER A 221 16.75 12.57 -4.10
C SER A 221 16.32 11.15 -3.72
N ARG A 222 15.02 10.96 -3.45
CA ARG A 222 14.42 9.69 -3.05
C ARG A 222 13.17 9.39 -3.87
N ILE A 223 12.94 8.12 -4.18
CA ILE A 223 11.71 7.62 -4.81
C ILE A 223 11.07 6.60 -3.87
N LEU A 224 9.81 6.85 -3.50
CA LEU A 224 9.02 5.97 -2.67
C LEU A 224 7.90 5.37 -3.52
N LEU A 225 8.05 4.13 -3.93
CA LEU A 225 6.99 3.39 -4.62
C LEU A 225 6.18 2.64 -3.57
N ALA A 226 4.89 2.94 -3.44
CA ALA A 226 4.05 2.40 -2.36
C ALA A 226 4.10 0.87 -2.33
N GLU A 227 3.97 0.21 -3.48
CA GLU A 227 4.06 -1.24 -3.58
C GLU A 227 4.51 -1.68 -4.98
N VAL A 228 5.34 -2.71 -5.04
CA VAL A 228 5.65 -3.44 -6.28
C VAL A 228 4.77 -4.69 -6.39
N ARG A 229 4.12 -4.87 -7.56
CA ARG A 229 3.15 -5.96 -7.81
C ARG A 229 3.43 -6.74 -9.09
N GLY A 230 4.21 -6.17 -10.03
CA GLY A 230 4.44 -6.72 -11.36
C GLY A 230 5.74 -6.24 -12.01
N GLY A 231 5.71 -6.09 -13.33
CA GLY A 231 6.88 -5.74 -14.14
C GLY A 231 7.55 -4.40 -13.81
N GLU A 232 6.84 -3.47 -13.19
CA GLU A 232 7.39 -2.20 -12.67
C GLU A 232 8.50 -2.42 -11.64
N THR A 233 8.58 -3.61 -11.05
CA THR A 233 9.69 -3.99 -10.14
C THR A 233 11.04 -3.82 -10.81
N TYR A 234 11.17 -4.25 -12.06
CA TYR A 234 12.42 -4.07 -12.83
C TYR A 234 12.72 -2.60 -13.10
N ASP A 235 11.70 -1.82 -13.48
CA ASP A 235 11.88 -0.38 -13.70
C ASP A 235 12.31 0.33 -12.40
N PHE A 236 11.72 -0.05 -11.24
CA PHE A 236 12.14 0.48 -9.93
C PHE A 236 13.58 0.14 -9.62
N LEU A 237 14.01 -1.13 -9.76
CA LEU A 237 15.39 -1.55 -9.54
C LEU A 237 16.37 -0.78 -10.43
N ASN A 238 16.04 -0.59 -11.72
CA ASN A 238 16.86 0.19 -12.64
C ASN A 238 16.99 1.66 -12.22
N VAL A 239 15.91 2.27 -11.78
CA VAL A 239 15.91 3.67 -11.38
C VAL A 239 16.78 3.87 -10.13
N ILE A 240 16.62 3.03 -9.12
CA ILE A 240 17.40 3.16 -7.88
C ILE A 240 18.88 2.79 -8.07
N SER A 241 19.20 1.85 -8.97
CA SER A 241 20.60 1.52 -9.30
C SER A 241 21.30 2.59 -10.16
N SER A 242 20.55 3.51 -10.74
CA SER A 242 21.11 4.58 -11.59
C SER A 242 21.41 5.89 -10.83
N GLY A 243 21.52 5.84 -9.50
CA GLY A 243 21.94 6.98 -8.67
C GLY A 243 20.83 7.59 -7.81
N HIS A 244 19.67 6.93 -7.70
CA HIS A 244 18.57 7.34 -6.82
C HIS A 244 18.50 6.45 -5.55
N ASN A 245 19.66 6.32 -4.86
CA ASN A 245 19.77 5.54 -3.63
C ASN A 245 18.91 6.11 -2.51
N GLY A 246 18.60 5.25 -1.51
CA GLY A 246 17.73 5.63 -0.39
C GLY A 246 16.25 5.57 -0.73
N SER A 247 15.91 4.91 -1.81
CA SER A 247 14.53 4.68 -2.21
C SER A 247 13.90 3.52 -1.45
N MET A 248 12.59 3.55 -1.29
CA MET A 248 11.86 2.53 -0.55
C MET A 248 10.65 2.04 -1.33
N THR A 249 10.32 0.76 -1.13
CA THR A 249 9.06 0.19 -1.61
C THR A 249 8.56 -0.89 -0.67
N SER A 250 7.32 -1.35 -0.88
CA SER A 250 6.79 -2.51 -0.19
C SER A 250 6.47 -3.66 -1.16
N CYS A 251 6.42 -4.87 -0.63
CA CYS A 251 6.12 -6.08 -1.39
C CYS A 251 5.38 -7.09 -0.52
N HIS A 252 4.47 -7.86 -1.11
CA HIS A 252 3.83 -8.98 -0.43
C HIS A 252 4.76 -10.20 -0.40
N ALA A 253 5.39 -10.48 0.74
CA ALA A 253 6.19 -11.68 0.96
C ALA A 253 6.24 -12.06 2.43
N GLY A 254 6.25 -13.36 2.73
CA GLY A 254 6.25 -13.89 4.09
C GLY A 254 7.64 -14.19 4.68
N SER A 255 8.72 -14.05 3.90
CA SER A 255 10.11 -14.25 4.35
C SER A 255 11.06 -13.43 3.46
N VAL A 256 12.29 -13.22 3.92
CA VAL A 256 13.34 -12.57 3.11
C VAL A 256 13.59 -13.34 1.82
N LYS A 257 13.70 -14.68 1.90
CA LYS A 257 13.88 -15.52 0.71
C LYS A 257 12.73 -15.38 -0.27
N SER A 258 11.49 -15.49 0.21
CA SER A 258 10.32 -15.35 -0.67
C SER A 258 10.19 -13.92 -1.24
N ALA A 259 10.68 -12.90 -0.54
CA ALA A 259 10.74 -11.54 -1.08
C ALA A 259 11.70 -11.45 -2.26
N ILE A 260 12.92 -11.98 -2.13
CA ILE A 260 13.92 -12.02 -3.20
C ILE A 260 13.37 -12.77 -4.42
N ASP A 261 12.85 -14.00 -4.21
CA ASP A 261 12.26 -14.79 -5.30
C ASP A 261 11.11 -14.05 -5.99
N ARG A 262 10.26 -13.39 -5.22
CA ARG A 262 9.13 -12.64 -5.75
C ARG A 262 9.57 -11.40 -6.53
N LEU A 263 10.57 -10.66 -6.07
CA LEU A 263 11.13 -9.51 -6.80
C LEU A 263 11.69 -9.95 -8.15
N VAL A 264 12.40 -11.08 -8.20
CA VAL A 264 12.89 -11.67 -9.47
C VAL A 264 11.72 -12.06 -10.37
N MET A 265 10.72 -12.79 -9.84
CA MET A 265 9.55 -13.22 -10.61
C MET A 265 8.75 -12.05 -11.17
N MET A 266 8.52 -10.99 -10.37
CA MET A 266 7.84 -9.80 -10.83
C MET A 266 8.67 -9.04 -11.89
N SER A 267 9.99 -8.93 -11.69
CA SER A 267 10.89 -8.34 -12.68
C SER A 267 10.81 -9.06 -14.03
N MET A 268 10.69 -10.39 -14.05
CA MET A 268 10.53 -11.19 -15.27
C MET A 268 9.23 -10.89 -16.04
N GLN A 269 8.26 -10.22 -15.44
CA GLN A 269 7.05 -9.75 -16.18
C GLN A 269 7.35 -8.53 -17.06
N ASN A 270 8.49 -7.86 -16.87
CA ASN A 270 8.93 -6.77 -17.71
C ASN A 270 9.62 -7.31 -18.96
N ALA A 271 9.20 -6.86 -20.15
CA ALA A 271 9.75 -7.35 -21.42
C ALA A 271 11.26 -7.14 -21.56
N GLN A 272 11.79 -6.05 -20.98
CA GLN A 272 13.24 -5.78 -21.02
C GLN A 272 14.03 -6.70 -20.08
N ALA A 273 13.42 -7.10 -18.95
CA ALA A 273 14.04 -7.99 -17.98
C ALA A 273 14.06 -9.45 -18.43
N GLN A 274 13.11 -9.88 -19.24
CA GLN A 274 13.01 -11.28 -19.70
C GLN A 274 14.29 -11.76 -20.42
N VAL A 275 14.96 -10.87 -21.14
CA VAL A 275 16.18 -11.22 -21.88
C VAL A 275 17.41 -11.39 -20.99
N LEU A 276 17.37 -10.91 -19.73
CA LEU A 276 18.49 -10.99 -18.79
C LEU A 276 18.60 -12.36 -18.12
N GLY A 277 17.49 -13.08 -18.02
CA GLY A 277 17.42 -14.35 -17.31
C GLY A 277 17.38 -14.20 -15.77
N LYS A 278 17.01 -15.30 -15.10
CA LYS A 278 16.76 -15.33 -13.65
C LYS A 278 17.99 -14.97 -12.82
N ASP A 279 19.15 -15.51 -13.18
CA ASP A 279 20.37 -15.36 -12.38
C ASP A 279 20.86 -13.92 -12.37
N MET A 280 20.84 -13.24 -13.54
CA MET A 280 21.20 -11.83 -13.62
C MET A 280 20.21 -10.93 -12.88
N LEU A 281 18.92 -11.24 -12.91
CA LEU A 281 17.91 -10.51 -12.14
C LEU A 281 18.09 -10.71 -10.64
N LEU A 282 18.48 -11.91 -10.21
CA LEU A 282 18.82 -12.17 -8.81
C LEU A 282 20.02 -11.33 -8.37
N ASP A 283 21.07 -11.27 -9.18
CA ASP A 283 22.23 -10.43 -8.90
C ASP A 283 21.87 -8.95 -8.83
N ILE A 284 21.00 -8.46 -9.72
CA ILE A 284 20.50 -7.07 -9.68
C ILE A 284 19.77 -6.82 -8.35
N VAL A 285 18.86 -7.70 -7.94
CA VAL A 285 18.13 -7.55 -6.66
C VAL A 285 19.10 -7.50 -5.48
N LEU A 286 20.04 -8.46 -5.40
CA LEU A 286 20.97 -8.57 -4.28
C LEU A 286 22.00 -7.43 -4.20
N ASN A 287 22.37 -6.86 -5.35
CA ASN A 287 23.33 -5.74 -5.40
C ASN A 287 22.66 -4.37 -5.22
N THR A 288 21.36 -4.26 -5.48
CA THR A 288 20.62 -2.99 -5.45
C THR A 288 19.93 -2.76 -4.11
N ILE A 289 19.45 -3.82 -3.45
CA ILE A 289 18.69 -3.72 -2.22
C ILE A 289 19.58 -3.95 -1.01
N ASP A 290 19.71 -2.93 -0.16
CA ASP A 290 20.51 -3.00 1.06
C ASP A 290 19.75 -3.67 2.20
N TYR A 291 18.43 -3.42 2.31
CA TYR A 291 17.58 -3.94 3.39
C TYR A 291 16.29 -4.56 2.84
N ILE A 292 15.95 -5.74 3.35
CA ILE A 292 14.63 -6.35 3.20
C ILE A 292 14.12 -6.63 4.61
N ILE A 293 12.98 -6.03 4.99
CA ILE A 293 12.41 -6.13 6.33
C ILE A 293 11.07 -6.84 6.24
N VAL A 294 10.90 -7.92 6.99
CA VAL A 294 9.68 -8.75 6.94
C VAL A 294 8.85 -8.55 8.20
N PHE A 295 7.68 -7.94 8.03
CA PHE A 295 6.66 -7.77 9.07
C PHE A 295 5.69 -8.94 9.07
N LYS A 296 5.46 -9.53 10.25
CA LYS A 296 4.42 -10.54 10.47
C LYS A 296 3.55 -10.16 11.67
N ARG A 297 2.34 -10.64 11.66
CA ARG A 297 1.47 -10.61 12.85
C ARG A 297 1.70 -11.89 13.64
N HIS A 298 2.29 -11.74 14.84
CA HIS A 298 2.50 -12.84 15.78
C HIS A 298 1.85 -12.49 17.12
N ASN A 299 1.02 -13.38 17.67
CA ASN A 299 0.28 -13.16 18.93
C ASN A 299 -0.44 -11.79 18.98
N LYS A 300 -1.14 -11.44 17.91
CA LYS A 300 -1.83 -10.14 17.71
C LYS A 300 -0.91 -8.90 17.62
N LYS A 301 0.40 -9.06 17.78
CA LYS A 301 1.38 -7.97 17.61
C LYS A 301 1.97 -7.99 16.21
N ARG A 302 2.23 -6.81 15.66
CA ARG A 302 2.94 -6.63 14.39
C ARG A 302 4.43 -6.51 14.72
N GLN A 303 5.26 -7.43 14.23
CA GLN A 303 6.68 -7.50 14.59
C GLN A 303 7.54 -7.76 13.37
N ILE A 304 8.76 -7.24 13.38
CA ILE A 304 9.80 -7.64 12.42
C ILE A 304 10.26 -9.03 12.81
N MET A 305 10.10 -9.99 11.91
CA MET A 305 10.45 -11.39 12.16
C MET A 305 11.75 -11.82 11.47
N GLU A 306 12.03 -11.21 10.35
CA GLU A 306 13.21 -11.47 9.55
C GLU A 306 13.69 -10.17 8.90
N TYR A 307 14.98 -10.01 8.72
CA TYR A 307 15.51 -8.96 7.86
C TYR A 307 16.83 -9.35 7.21
N LEU A 308 17.07 -8.80 6.04
CA LEU A 308 18.36 -8.75 5.37
C LEU A 308 18.93 -7.33 5.57
N ALA A 309 20.20 -7.24 5.91
CA ALA A 309 20.91 -5.99 6.06
C ALA A 309 22.32 -6.11 5.47
N ASN A 310 22.61 -5.35 4.41
CA ASN A 310 23.92 -5.35 3.74
C ASN A 310 24.44 -6.77 3.38
N GLY A 311 23.55 -7.64 2.91
CA GLY A 311 23.86 -9.02 2.56
C GLY A 311 23.87 -10.02 3.72
N GLU A 312 23.66 -9.58 4.95
CA GLU A 312 23.57 -10.45 6.13
C GLU A 312 22.10 -10.69 6.50
N TYR A 313 21.75 -11.97 6.73
CA TYR A 313 20.39 -12.39 7.04
C TYR A 313 20.20 -12.66 8.53
N PHE A 314 19.11 -12.10 9.09
CA PHE A 314 18.78 -12.17 10.50
C PHE A 314 17.36 -12.67 10.71
N VAL A 315 17.17 -13.55 11.71
CA VAL A 315 15.87 -14.08 12.11
C VAL A 315 15.63 -13.82 13.59
N ARG A 316 14.42 -13.37 13.93
CA ARG A 316 14.01 -13.14 15.31
C ARG A 316 13.84 -14.45 16.05
N ASN A 317 14.53 -14.59 17.20
CA ASN A 317 14.26 -15.63 18.14
C ASN A 317 13.10 -15.18 19.07
N ILE A 318 11.97 -15.89 19.00
CA ILE A 318 10.75 -15.54 19.72
C ILE A 318 10.88 -15.75 21.24
N GLU A 319 11.76 -16.67 21.67
CA GLU A 319 11.91 -17.03 23.10
C GLU A 319 12.61 -15.93 23.90
N ASN A 320 13.62 -15.30 23.32
CA ASN A 320 14.43 -14.28 24.01
C ASN A 320 14.38 -12.91 23.36
N ASP A 321 13.52 -12.75 22.35
CA ASP A 321 13.25 -11.49 21.63
C ASP A 321 14.50 -10.84 21.00
N THR A 322 15.45 -11.66 20.55
CA THR A 322 16.69 -11.23 19.91
C THR A 322 16.77 -11.68 18.45
N PHE A 323 17.59 -10.98 17.64
CA PHE A 323 17.88 -11.41 16.28
C PHE A 323 19.17 -12.22 16.23
N ARG A 324 19.14 -13.36 15.54
CA ARG A 324 20.33 -14.17 15.26
C ARG A 324 20.64 -14.14 13.76
N LYS A 325 21.91 -14.08 13.44
CA LYS A 325 22.41 -14.21 12.06
C LYS A 325 22.27 -15.64 11.59
N GLU A 326 21.70 -15.82 10.39
CA GLU A 326 21.52 -17.12 9.73
C GLU A 326 22.07 -17.08 8.30
N SER A 327 22.14 -18.25 7.66
CA SER A 327 22.48 -18.36 6.24
C SER A 327 21.21 -18.44 5.40
N LEU A 328 21.09 -17.58 4.38
CA LEU A 328 20.01 -17.64 3.40
C LEU A 328 20.02 -18.92 2.55
N ARG A 329 21.18 -19.61 2.46
CA ARG A 329 21.33 -20.82 1.64
C ARG A 329 20.75 -22.09 2.27
N ASN A 330 20.40 -22.06 3.55
CA ASN A 330 19.96 -23.23 4.32
C ASN A 330 18.44 -23.32 4.51
N LYS A 331 17.65 -22.57 3.73
CA LYS A 331 16.19 -22.64 3.78
C LYS A 331 15.55 -22.90 2.41
#